data_2b169ef4a4c2c62ed8cb101d4558f12a
#
_entry.id   2b169ef4a4c2c62ed8cb101d4558f12a
#
_cell.length_a   1.000
_cell.length_b   1.000
_cell.length_c   1.000
_cell.angle_alpha   90.00
_cell.angle_beta   90.00
_cell.angle_gamma   90.00
#
_symmetry.space_group_name_H-M   'P 1'
#
loop_
_entity.id
_entity.type
_entity.pdbx_description
1 polymer ?
#
loop_
_entity_poly.entity_id
_entity_poly.type
_entity_poly.pdbx_seq_one_letter_code
_entity_poly.pdbx_strand_id
1 'polypeptide(L)'
;MRQCVYCGDRSSLWSRMCPDCQKLMGRVDELRGKVGFGEFLDGLEQTGVAKQKIMTFLKADPDGQGSVQDQVTAEMTTELMKVMGISGQQTAENVKRIRHSVDKESK
;
A
#
# COMPACT_ATOMS: atom_id res chain seq x y z
N MET A 1 1.36 -26.12 9.53
CA MET A 1 0.74 -24.88 9.00
C MET A 1 1.80 -23.87 8.65
N ARG A 2 1.62 -23.19 7.54
CA ARG A 2 2.52 -22.10 7.16
C ARG A 2 2.07 -20.81 7.79
N GLN A 3 2.99 -19.88 7.96
CA GLN A 3 2.67 -18.52 8.39
C GLN A 3 2.55 -17.61 7.18
N CYS A 4 1.62 -16.66 7.24
CA CYS A 4 1.47 -15.64 6.20
C CYS A 4 2.75 -14.82 6.09
N VAL A 5 3.29 -14.67 4.87
CA VAL A 5 4.52 -13.89 4.65
C VAL A 5 4.32 -12.40 4.82
N TYR A 6 3.07 -11.92 4.89
CA TYR A 6 2.75 -10.50 5.07
C TYR A 6 2.48 -10.14 6.55
N CYS A 7 1.64 -10.90 7.25
CA CYS A 7 1.23 -10.53 8.60
C CYS A 7 1.65 -11.53 9.69
N GLY A 8 2.18 -12.69 9.31
CA GLY A 8 2.61 -13.70 10.27
C GLY A 8 1.50 -14.59 10.82
N ASP A 9 0.23 -14.35 10.46
CA ASP A 9 -0.89 -15.17 10.89
C ASP A 9 -0.87 -16.53 10.19
N ARG A 10 -1.69 -17.46 10.69
CA ARG A 10 -1.78 -18.79 10.10
C ARG A 10 -2.36 -18.72 8.69
N SER A 11 -1.68 -19.38 7.75
CA SER A 11 -2.18 -19.56 6.39
C SER A 11 -2.41 -21.04 6.13
N SER A 12 -3.08 -21.36 5.01
CA SER A 12 -3.25 -22.75 4.60
C SER A 12 -1.90 -23.36 4.17
N LEU A 13 -1.82 -24.69 4.13
CA LEU A 13 -0.62 -25.38 3.67
C LEU A 13 -0.28 -25.06 2.21
N TRP A 14 -1.26 -24.60 1.46
CA TRP A 14 -1.16 -24.37 0.01
C TRP A 14 -0.95 -22.90 -0.35
N SER A 15 -0.96 -22.00 0.64
CA SER A 15 -0.86 -20.57 0.39
C SER A 15 0.17 -19.91 1.30
N ARG A 16 0.94 -19.00 0.74
CA ARG A 16 1.89 -18.17 1.50
C ARG A 16 1.19 -17.01 2.23
N MET A 17 -0.08 -16.77 1.93
CA MET A 17 -0.86 -15.65 2.46
C MET A 17 -2.10 -16.16 3.19
N CYS A 18 -2.42 -15.56 4.34
CA CYS A 18 -3.66 -15.84 5.03
C CYS A 18 -4.85 -15.30 4.21
N PRO A 19 -6.10 -15.77 4.47
CA PRO A 19 -7.27 -15.31 3.71
C PRO A 19 -7.46 -13.81 3.72
N ASP A 20 -7.18 -13.14 4.85
CA ASP A 20 -7.32 -11.68 4.95
C ASP A 20 -6.31 -10.95 4.05
N CYS A 21 -5.04 -11.39 4.05
CA CYS A 21 -4.04 -10.79 3.17
C CYS A 21 -4.34 -11.04 1.69
N GLN A 22 -4.93 -12.19 1.36
CA GLN A 22 -5.39 -12.47 0.00
C GLN A 22 -6.49 -11.49 -0.43
N LYS A 23 -7.44 -11.19 0.45
CA LYS A 23 -8.47 -10.18 0.20
C LYS A 23 -7.86 -8.79 -0.01
N LEU A 24 -6.91 -8.42 0.85
CA LEU A 24 -6.22 -7.13 0.74
C LEU A 24 -5.47 -7.02 -0.57
N MET A 25 -4.73 -8.07 -0.97
CA MET A 25 -3.99 -8.06 -2.23
C MET A 25 -4.93 -7.93 -3.43
N GLY A 26 -6.05 -8.64 -3.44
CA GLY A 26 -7.06 -8.52 -4.49
C GLY A 26 -7.62 -7.10 -4.60
N ARG A 27 -7.87 -6.47 -3.45
CA ARG A 27 -8.36 -5.09 -3.44
C ARG A 27 -7.29 -4.10 -3.91
N VAL A 28 -6.02 -4.32 -3.53
CA VAL A 28 -4.89 -3.53 -4.04
C VAL A 28 -4.84 -3.58 -5.57
N ASP A 29 -4.94 -4.78 -6.13
CA ASP A 29 -4.91 -4.96 -7.58
C ASP A 29 -6.09 -4.26 -8.28
N GLU A 30 -7.27 -4.27 -7.66
CA GLU A 30 -8.46 -3.60 -8.20
C GLU A 30 -8.32 -2.07 -8.19
N LEU A 31 -7.72 -1.51 -7.15
CA LEU A 31 -7.68 -0.06 -6.93
C LEU A 31 -6.40 0.60 -7.43
N ARG A 32 -5.37 -0.19 -7.69
CA ARG A 32 -4.04 0.29 -8.07
C ARG A 32 -4.09 1.15 -9.33
N GLY A 33 -3.60 2.38 -9.21
CA GLY A 33 -3.56 3.32 -10.31
C GLY A 33 -4.90 3.90 -10.74
N LYS A 34 -5.99 3.61 -10.00
CA LYS A 34 -7.34 4.04 -10.37
C LYS A 34 -7.94 5.07 -9.42
N VAL A 35 -7.45 5.13 -8.18
CA VAL A 35 -8.01 6.00 -7.15
C VAL A 35 -6.89 6.70 -6.38
N GLY A 36 -7.22 7.76 -5.65
CA GLY A 36 -6.30 8.44 -4.75
C GLY A 36 -5.95 7.59 -3.54
N PHE A 37 -4.89 7.96 -2.83
CA PHE A 37 -4.38 7.16 -1.72
C PHE A 37 -5.41 7.03 -0.59
N GLY A 38 -6.16 8.10 -0.29
CA GLY A 38 -7.21 8.05 0.72
C GLY A 38 -8.33 7.07 0.35
N GLU A 39 -8.78 7.10 -0.90
CA GLU A 39 -9.78 6.16 -1.40
C GLU A 39 -9.25 4.73 -1.42
N PHE A 40 -7.97 4.56 -1.70
CA PHE A 40 -7.30 3.27 -1.66
C PHE A 40 -7.36 2.67 -0.24
N LEU A 41 -7.01 3.46 0.78
CA LEU A 41 -7.08 3.01 2.17
C LEU A 41 -8.50 2.70 2.60
N ASP A 42 -9.48 3.53 2.21
CA ASP A 42 -10.89 3.28 2.49
C ASP A 42 -11.35 1.97 1.85
N GLY A 43 -10.93 1.71 0.61
CA GLY A 43 -11.23 0.47 -0.08
C GLY A 43 -10.69 -0.76 0.65
N LEU A 44 -9.50 -0.66 1.23
CA LEU A 44 -8.93 -1.74 2.04
C LEU A 44 -9.73 -1.96 3.34
N GLU A 45 -10.18 -0.88 3.98
CA GLU A 45 -11.01 -0.98 5.18
C GLU A 45 -12.37 -1.64 4.89
N GLN A 46 -12.92 -1.43 3.70
CA GLN A 46 -14.18 -2.04 3.29
C GLN A 46 -14.11 -3.55 3.15
N THR A 47 -12.92 -4.14 3.09
CA THR A 47 -12.75 -5.60 3.07
C THR A 47 -13.17 -6.26 4.39
N GLY A 48 -13.32 -5.47 5.46
CA GLY A 48 -13.64 -5.98 6.79
C GLY A 48 -12.45 -6.46 7.59
N VAL A 49 -11.24 -6.35 7.04
CA VAL A 49 -10.01 -6.73 7.73
C VAL A 49 -9.67 -5.67 8.79
N ALA A 50 -9.19 -6.10 9.95
CA ALA A 50 -8.81 -5.20 11.03
C ALA A 50 -7.75 -4.19 10.59
N LYS A 51 -7.88 -2.94 11.02
CA LYS A 51 -6.99 -1.85 10.62
C LYS A 51 -5.52 -2.16 10.91
N GLN A 52 -5.22 -2.75 12.06
CA GLN A 52 -3.85 -3.13 12.41
C GLN A 52 -3.27 -4.13 11.42
N LYS A 53 -4.08 -5.08 10.98
CA LYS A 53 -3.66 -6.09 10.01
C LYS A 53 -3.43 -5.47 8.63
N ILE A 54 -4.28 -4.52 8.23
CA ILE A 54 -4.10 -3.74 7.00
C ILE A 54 -2.75 -3.02 7.03
N MET A 55 -2.44 -2.35 8.12
CA MET A 55 -1.17 -1.63 8.27
C MET A 55 0.03 -2.56 8.22
N THR A 56 -0.05 -3.72 8.87
CA THR A 56 0.99 -4.73 8.81
C THR A 56 1.21 -5.23 7.40
N PHE A 57 0.11 -5.50 6.68
CA PHE A 57 0.16 -5.92 5.27
C PHE A 57 0.85 -4.88 4.39
N LEU A 58 0.47 -3.61 4.53
CA LEU A 58 1.02 -2.54 3.70
C LEU A 58 2.52 -2.31 3.94
N LYS A 59 2.99 -2.57 5.15
CA LYS A 59 4.40 -2.40 5.50
C LYS A 59 5.25 -3.64 5.17
N ALA A 60 4.62 -4.77 4.92
CA ALA A 60 5.34 -6.01 4.63
C ALA A 60 6.05 -5.96 3.29
N ASP A 61 7.24 -6.55 3.22
CA ASP A 61 8.06 -6.61 2.01
C ASP A 61 8.73 -7.98 1.91
N PRO A 62 7.93 -9.05 1.75
CA PRO A 62 8.47 -10.41 1.78
C PRO A 62 9.42 -10.74 0.64
N ASP A 63 9.31 -10.04 -0.49
CA ASP A 63 10.13 -10.31 -1.67
C ASP A 63 11.24 -9.27 -1.88
N GLY A 64 11.38 -8.30 -0.96
CA GLY A 64 12.44 -7.31 -1.01
C GLY A 64 12.32 -6.29 -2.16
N GLN A 65 11.12 -6.09 -2.69
CA GLN A 65 10.88 -5.20 -3.83
C GLN A 65 10.24 -3.85 -3.44
N GLY A 66 10.21 -3.54 -2.15
CA GLY A 66 9.51 -2.39 -1.60
C GLY A 66 8.11 -2.77 -1.13
N SER A 67 7.61 -2.09 -0.10
CA SER A 67 6.27 -2.38 0.42
C SER A 67 5.19 -2.00 -0.57
N VAL A 68 4.01 -2.62 -0.44
CA VAL A 68 2.84 -2.31 -1.28
C VAL A 68 2.50 -0.83 -1.16
N GLN A 69 2.56 -0.27 0.05
CA GLN A 69 2.28 1.14 0.29
C GLN A 69 3.22 2.05 -0.50
N ASP A 70 4.52 1.74 -0.51
CA ASP A 70 5.52 2.54 -1.22
C ASP A 70 5.30 2.47 -2.73
N GLN A 71 5.01 1.28 -3.25
CA GLN A 71 4.73 1.10 -4.68
C GLN A 71 3.49 1.87 -5.12
N VAL A 72 2.42 1.81 -4.36
CA VAL A 72 1.17 2.52 -4.67
C VAL A 72 1.40 4.03 -4.62
N THR A 73 2.12 4.52 -3.62
CA THR A 73 2.43 5.95 -3.51
C THR A 73 3.28 6.42 -4.69
N ALA A 74 4.26 5.62 -5.09
CA ALA A 74 5.10 5.95 -6.24
C ALA A 74 4.30 6.00 -7.53
N GLU A 75 3.40 5.05 -7.76
CA GLU A 75 2.53 5.02 -8.93
C GLU A 75 1.59 6.22 -8.98
N MET A 76 0.98 6.58 -7.85
CA MET A 76 0.11 7.74 -7.74
C MET A 76 0.87 9.03 -8.03
N THR A 77 2.09 9.13 -7.52
CA THR A 77 2.95 10.30 -7.76
C THR A 77 3.28 10.42 -9.24
N THR A 78 3.62 9.30 -9.89
CA THR A 78 3.94 9.27 -11.32
C THR A 78 2.73 9.72 -12.15
N GLU A 79 1.55 9.25 -11.81
CA GLU A 79 0.31 9.61 -12.48
C GLU A 79 0.00 11.10 -12.34
N LEU A 80 0.15 11.63 -11.12
CA LEU A 80 -0.05 13.03 -10.84
C LEU A 80 0.92 13.90 -11.63
N MET A 81 2.18 13.46 -11.76
CA MET A 81 3.20 14.15 -12.57
C MET A 81 2.78 14.30 -14.02
N LYS A 82 2.28 13.22 -14.61
CA LYS A 82 1.85 13.22 -16.02
C LYS A 82 0.71 14.22 -16.25
N VAL A 83 -0.23 14.27 -15.30
CA VAL A 83 -1.38 15.17 -15.39
C VAL A 83 -0.95 16.63 -15.24
N MET A 84 0.00 16.91 -14.34
CA MET A 84 0.44 18.29 -14.04
C MET A 84 1.60 18.77 -14.90
N GLY A 85 2.23 17.88 -15.67
CA GLY A 85 3.38 18.23 -16.50
C GLY A 85 4.62 18.65 -15.71
N ILE A 86 4.77 18.16 -14.48
CA ILE A 86 5.88 18.50 -13.58
C ILE A 86 7.09 17.65 -13.93
N SER A 87 8.31 18.24 -13.88
CA SER A 87 9.53 17.49 -14.10
C SER A 87 9.79 16.48 -12.99
N GLY A 88 10.49 15.39 -13.31
CA GLY A 88 10.77 14.34 -12.35
C GLY A 88 11.48 14.82 -11.09
N GLN A 89 12.35 15.82 -11.22
CA GLN A 89 13.08 16.38 -10.10
C GLN A 89 12.16 17.14 -9.12
N GLN A 90 11.25 17.96 -9.64
CA GLN A 90 10.28 18.66 -8.82
C GLN A 90 9.34 17.69 -8.11
N THR A 91 9.01 16.60 -8.76
CA THR A 91 8.13 15.59 -8.16
C THR A 91 8.78 14.87 -7.00
N ALA A 92 10.07 14.53 -7.11
CA ALA A 92 10.79 13.91 -6.00
C ALA A 92 10.77 14.83 -4.76
N GLU A 93 10.96 16.14 -4.94
CA GLU A 93 10.88 17.10 -3.85
C GLU A 93 9.46 17.18 -3.27
N ASN A 94 8.44 17.19 -4.11
CA ASN A 94 7.06 17.25 -3.67
C ASN A 94 6.67 16.00 -2.88
N VAL A 95 7.12 14.83 -3.29
CA VAL A 95 6.89 13.58 -2.54
C VAL A 95 7.53 13.66 -1.16
N LYS A 96 8.75 14.16 -1.06
CA LYS A 96 9.44 14.35 0.23
C LYS A 96 8.66 15.29 1.14
N ARG A 97 8.13 16.39 0.61
CA ARG A 97 7.34 17.35 1.37
C ARG A 97 6.04 16.70 1.89
N ILE A 98 5.34 15.97 1.05
CA ILE A 98 4.11 15.29 1.42
C ILE A 98 4.36 14.27 2.53
N ARG A 99 5.39 13.42 2.37
CA ARG A 99 5.76 12.45 3.40
C ARG A 99 6.12 13.11 4.72
N HIS A 100 6.87 14.20 4.67
CA HIS A 100 7.27 14.93 5.86
C HIS A 100 6.06 15.54 6.58
N SER A 101 5.10 16.10 5.85
CA SER A 101 3.86 16.64 6.40
C SER A 101 3.02 15.56 7.05
N VAL A 102 2.89 14.40 6.42
CA VAL A 102 2.15 13.26 6.96
C VAL A 102 2.80 12.76 8.25
N ASP A 103 4.13 12.65 8.27
CA ASP A 103 4.85 12.22 9.47
C ASP A 103 4.65 13.19 10.64
N LYS A 104 4.60 14.48 10.38
CA LYS A 104 4.34 15.49 11.41
C LYS A 104 2.91 15.40 11.94
N GLU A 105 1.94 15.18 11.07
CA GLU A 105 0.54 15.08 11.45
C GLU A 105 0.22 13.79 12.22
N SER A 106 0.96 12.72 11.98
CA SER A 106 0.74 11.44 12.65
C SER A 106 1.31 11.39 14.06
N LYS A 107 1.96 12.42 14.51
CA LYS A 107 2.43 12.60 15.87
C LYS A 107 1.45 13.45 16.65
#